data_ee7a0b5b08b9329b0cf3bddcfae00bc3
#
_entry.id   ee7a0b5b08b9329b0cf3bddcfae00bc3
#
_cell.length_a   1.000
_cell.length_b   1.000
_cell.length_c   1.000
_cell.angle_alpha   90.00
_cell.angle_beta   90.00
_cell.angle_gamma   90.00
#
_symmetry.space_group_name_H-M   'P 1'
#
loop_
_entity.id
_entity.type
_entity.pdbx_description
1 polymer ?
#
loop_
_entity_poly.entity_id
_entity_poly.type
_entity_poly.pdbx_seq_one_letter_code
_entity_poly.pdbx_strand_id
1 'polypeptide(L)'
;ELTPPAKIERIVLGEGRLLPVLALLEGDAVLERLVGMPRDLPLVAPGTYAAYVERYPGLAEVPPIGQGAADTFSLEQVLALQPDLAVFSLHGHGPGSDNPRLVEQLERAGVTVVFVDFREQPLRNTPLSVELLGELLGKQERAQAFAADYREALAAVTRRLPTTDTKPSVFLHSRAGLADSCCETMARGMLANLLEAAGGSNIASDRLPGAAGMLSIELLITEPSQHYIASAVGSSATVREGARYVALGPGVEAEGARRSLQRLISEPGMQHIAAIAQGEVHAIWHDFYNSPFNVVAVQ
;
A
#
# COMPACT_ATOMS: atom_id res chain seq x y z
N GLU A 1 24.71 6.38 13.82
CA GLU A 1 25.19 5.88 12.50
C GLU A 1 25.24 4.37 12.57
N LEU A 2 24.37 3.70 11.81
CA LEU A 2 24.45 2.25 11.64
C LEU A 2 25.57 1.95 10.64
N THR A 3 26.52 1.13 11.02
CA THR A 3 27.48 0.57 10.08
C THR A 3 26.82 -0.69 9.50
N PRO A 4 26.37 -0.70 8.24
CA PRO A 4 25.79 -1.89 7.66
C PRO A 4 26.82 -3.02 7.62
N PRO A 5 26.39 -4.28 7.69
CA PRO A 5 27.29 -5.41 7.53
C PRO A 5 27.97 -5.34 6.15
N ALA A 6 29.17 -5.85 6.04
CA ALA A 6 29.96 -5.82 4.81
C ALA A 6 29.24 -6.52 3.61
N LYS A 7 28.31 -7.42 3.91
CA LYS A 7 27.49 -8.13 2.95
C LYS A 7 26.15 -8.53 3.58
N ILE A 8 25.05 -8.27 2.89
CA ILE A 8 23.71 -8.71 3.27
C ILE A 8 23.34 -9.90 2.39
N GLU A 9 23.13 -11.06 3.00
CA GLU A 9 22.77 -12.30 2.32
C GLU A 9 21.43 -12.87 2.80
N ARG A 10 20.96 -12.45 3.99
CA ARG A 10 19.79 -13.02 4.66
C ARG A 10 18.87 -11.89 5.13
N ILE A 11 17.70 -11.78 4.49
CA ILE A 11 16.75 -10.70 4.71
C ILE A 11 15.47 -11.26 5.30
N VAL A 12 14.93 -10.61 6.32
CA VAL A 12 13.55 -10.81 6.77
C VAL A 12 12.72 -9.54 6.52
N LEU A 13 11.46 -9.73 6.16
CA LEU A 13 10.49 -8.64 5.97
C LEU A 13 9.52 -8.61 7.14
N GLY A 14 9.22 -7.44 7.69
CA GLY A 14 8.26 -7.26 8.78
C GLY A 14 6.80 -7.36 8.33
N GLU A 15 6.55 -7.20 7.03
CA GLU A 15 5.24 -7.42 6.41
C GLU A 15 5.41 -7.87 4.95
N GLY A 16 4.47 -8.68 4.46
CA GLY A 16 4.53 -9.23 3.11
C GLY A 16 4.42 -8.17 2.00
N ARG A 17 3.82 -7.02 2.31
CA ARG A 17 3.72 -5.88 1.38
C ARG A 17 5.06 -5.21 1.06
N LEU A 18 6.14 -5.58 1.75
CA LEU A 18 7.51 -5.16 1.42
C LEU A 18 8.15 -6.06 0.34
N LEU A 19 7.54 -7.19 -0.01
CA LEU A 19 8.04 -8.06 -1.08
C LEU A 19 8.20 -7.32 -2.43
N PRO A 20 7.28 -6.45 -2.87
CA PRO A 20 7.43 -5.70 -4.12
C PRO A 20 8.70 -4.86 -4.22
N VAL A 21 9.13 -4.19 -3.15
CA VAL A 21 10.37 -3.40 -3.19
C VAL A 21 11.59 -4.30 -3.22
N LEU A 22 11.58 -5.43 -2.52
CA LEU A 22 12.67 -6.40 -2.59
C LEU A 22 12.77 -7.02 -3.99
N ALA A 23 11.64 -7.41 -4.58
CA ALA A 23 11.58 -7.93 -5.95
C ALA A 23 11.99 -6.89 -7.01
N LEU A 24 11.64 -5.62 -6.79
CA LEU A 24 12.11 -4.50 -7.62
C LEU A 24 13.64 -4.45 -7.65
N LEU A 25 14.30 -4.58 -6.52
CA LEU A 25 15.75 -4.45 -6.41
C LEU A 25 16.50 -5.73 -6.81
N GLU A 26 16.03 -6.90 -6.40
CA GLU A 26 16.71 -8.18 -6.63
C GLU A 26 16.33 -8.85 -7.96
N GLY A 27 15.14 -8.56 -8.49
CA GLY A 27 14.65 -9.24 -9.69
C GLY A 27 14.42 -10.73 -9.45
N ASP A 28 14.92 -11.57 -10.35
CA ASP A 28 14.75 -13.02 -10.28
C ASP A 28 15.47 -13.66 -9.09
N ALA A 29 16.45 -12.96 -8.49
CA ALA A 29 17.19 -13.41 -7.32
C ALA A 29 16.49 -13.10 -5.97
N VAL A 30 15.26 -12.60 -5.97
CA VAL A 30 14.55 -12.14 -4.76
C VAL A 30 14.50 -13.20 -3.65
N LEU A 31 14.33 -14.47 -3.99
CA LEU A 31 14.26 -15.56 -3.01
C LEU A 31 15.62 -16.05 -2.53
N GLU A 32 16.72 -15.68 -3.18
CA GLU A 32 18.07 -16.08 -2.75
C GLU A 32 18.43 -15.47 -1.40
N ARG A 33 17.92 -14.26 -1.12
CA ARG A 33 18.18 -13.54 0.13
C ARG A 33 17.01 -13.52 1.10
N LEU A 34 15.77 -13.73 0.64
CA LEU A 34 14.58 -13.69 1.48
C LEU A 34 14.47 -14.97 2.32
N VAL A 35 14.80 -14.88 3.60
CA VAL A 35 14.81 -16.04 4.52
C VAL A 35 13.59 -16.12 5.43
N GLY A 36 12.77 -15.06 5.52
CA GLY A 36 11.53 -15.06 6.30
C GLY A 36 10.64 -13.86 6.02
N MET A 37 9.34 -14.07 6.06
CA MET A 37 8.32 -13.01 5.96
C MET A 37 7.02 -13.45 6.64
N PRO A 38 6.14 -12.52 7.08
CA PRO A 38 4.83 -12.89 7.63
C PRO A 38 3.92 -13.50 6.55
N ARG A 39 2.89 -14.22 7.01
CA ARG A 39 1.82 -14.79 6.14
C ARG A 39 0.63 -13.87 5.95
N ASP A 40 0.84 -12.57 5.92
CA ASP A 40 -0.20 -11.56 5.72
C ASP A 40 -0.56 -11.35 4.25
N LEU A 41 0.44 -11.41 3.34
CA LEU A 41 0.24 -11.08 1.93
C LEU A 41 -0.89 -11.87 1.24
N PRO A 42 -1.03 -13.21 1.42
CA PRO A 42 -2.15 -13.95 0.85
C PRO A 42 -3.51 -13.55 1.42
N LEU A 43 -3.57 -12.94 2.63
CA LEU A 43 -4.79 -12.50 3.27
C LEU A 43 -5.18 -11.09 2.83
N VAL A 44 -4.20 -10.17 2.76
CA VAL A 44 -4.46 -8.75 2.52
C VAL A 44 -4.41 -8.37 1.03
N ALA A 45 -3.63 -9.10 0.23
CA ALA A 45 -3.47 -8.88 -1.21
C ALA A 45 -3.36 -10.21 -1.97
N PRO A 46 -4.41 -11.06 -1.96
CA PRO A 46 -4.37 -12.41 -2.50
C PRO A 46 -4.01 -12.47 -3.99
N GLY A 47 -4.47 -11.51 -4.79
CA GLY A 47 -4.13 -11.41 -6.21
C GLY A 47 -2.64 -11.12 -6.43
N THR A 48 -2.07 -10.23 -5.63
CA THR A 48 -0.64 -9.92 -5.64
C THR A 48 0.17 -11.15 -5.24
N TYR A 49 -0.22 -11.82 -4.14
CA TYR A 49 0.47 -13.03 -3.69
C TYR A 49 0.46 -14.11 -4.77
N ALA A 50 -0.69 -14.36 -5.41
CA ALA A 50 -0.80 -15.35 -6.48
C ALA A 50 0.14 -15.03 -7.66
N ALA A 51 0.21 -13.78 -8.10
CA ALA A 51 1.10 -13.34 -9.17
C ALA A 51 2.60 -13.52 -8.79
N TYR A 52 2.96 -13.25 -7.52
CA TYR A 52 4.32 -13.48 -7.04
C TYR A 52 4.66 -14.96 -6.92
N VAL A 53 3.74 -15.82 -6.48
CA VAL A 53 3.94 -17.28 -6.43
C VAL A 53 4.07 -17.87 -7.84
N GLU A 54 3.30 -17.38 -8.79
CA GLU A 54 3.44 -17.80 -10.20
C GLU A 54 4.83 -17.46 -10.75
N ARG A 55 5.33 -16.25 -10.45
CA ARG A 55 6.66 -15.80 -10.87
C ARG A 55 7.78 -16.45 -10.08
N TYR A 56 7.59 -16.66 -8.78
CA TYR A 56 8.57 -17.17 -7.82
C TYR A 56 7.96 -18.33 -7.00
N PRO A 57 7.87 -19.55 -7.54
CA PRO A 57 7.17 -20.67 -6.88
C PRO A 57 7.68 -20.98 -5.46
N GLY A 58 8.97 -20.80 -5.20
CA GLY A 58 9.57 -20.97 -3.87
C GLY A 58 9.10 -19.98 -2.81
N LEU A 59 8.34 -18.95 -3.18
CA LEU A 59 7.79 -17.97 -2.22
C LEU A 59 6.85 -18.61 -1.20
N ALA A 60 6.10 -19.63 -1.61
CA ALA A 60 5.20 -20.38 -0.73
C ALA A 60 5.94 -21.16 0.39
N GLU A 61 7.24 -21.42 0.21
CA GLU A 61 8.10 -22.17 1.12
C GLU A 61 8.93 -21.26 2.04
N VAL A 62 8.88 -19.93 1.83
CA VAL A 62 9.58 -18.97 2.70
C VAL A 62 9.04 -19.11 4.13
N PRO A 63 9.93 -19.31 5.14
CA PRO A 63 9.53 -19.49 6.52
C PRO A 63 8.68 -18.34 7.05
N PRO A 64 7.54 -18.61 7.70
CA PRO A 64 6.73 -17.58 8.31
C PRO A 64 7.36 -17.06 9.60
N ILE A 65 7.35 -15.75 9.82
CA ILE A 65 7.81 -15.10 11.05
C ILE A 65 6.69 -14.34 11.77
N GLY A 66 5.44 -14.66 11.46
CA GLY A 66 4.24 -14.05 12.01
C GLY A 66 3.08 -14.06 11.02
N GLN A 67 1.98 -13.39 11.41
CA GLN A 67 0.76 -13.26 10.59
C GLN A 67 0.56 -11.85 10.03
N GLY A 68 1.54 -10.95 10.22
CA GLY A 68 1.51 -9.57 9.72
C GLY A 68 1.03 -8.52 10.73
N ALA A 69 0.54 -8.91 11.91
CA ALA A 69 0.31 -7.99 13.02
C ALA A 69 1.52 -7.95 13.95
N ALA A 70 1.77 -6.81 14.59
CA ALA A 70 2.94 -6.61 15.44
C ALA A 70 3.03 -7.59 16.62
N ASP A 71 1.89 -7.97 17.19
CA ASP A 71 1.76 -8.94 18.28
C ASP A 71 1.95 -10.39 17.84
N THR A 72 1.85 -10.67 16.54
CA THR A 72 2.10 -12.01 15.98
C THR A 72 3.52 -12.21 15.47
N PHE A 73 4.35 -11.17 15.49
CA PHE A 73 5.74 -11.24 15.05
C PHE A 73 6.59 -12.06 16.02
N SER A 74 7.23 -13.11 15.53
CA SER A 74 8.02 -14.02 16.33
C SER A 74 9.52 -13.70 16.25
N LEU A 75 10.04 -12.98 17.25
CA LEU A 75 11.47 -12.70 17.38
C LEU A 75 12.31 -13.98 17.41
N GLU A 76 11.83 -15.03 18.11
CA GLU A 76 12.53 -16.31 18.18
C GLU A 76 12.72 -16.94 16.81
N GLN A 77 11.64 -16.97 16.00
CA GLN A 77 11.72 -17.48 14.63
C GLN A 77 12.66 -16.65 13.77
N VAL A 78 12.63 -15.32 13.91
CA VAL A 78 13.54 -14.43 13.18
C VAL A 78 14.99 -14.72 13.54
N LEU A 79 15.32 -14.80 14.83
CA LEU A 79 16.68 -15.07 15.28
C LEU A 79 17.18 -16.47 14.85
N ALA A 80 16.29 -17.47 14.80
CA ALA A 80 16.62 -18.80 14.30
C ALA A 80 16.99 -18.79 12.80
N LEU A 81 16.45 -17.83 12.04
CA LEU A 81 16.79 -17.63 10.62
C LEU A 81 18.11 -16.89 10.42
N GLN A 82 18.74 -16.36 11.47
CA GLN A 82 20.01 -15.62 11.42
C GLN A 82 20.07 -14.58 10.29
N PRO A 83 19.14 -13.61 10.24
CA PRO A 83 19.17 -12.59 9.20
C PRO A 83 20.28 -11.56 9.44
N ASP A 84 20.80 -11.00 8.34
CA ASP A 84 21.71 -9.85 8.36
C ASP A 84 20.94 -8.53 8.40
N LEU A 85 19.74 -8.54 7.79
CA LEU A 85 18.88 -7.37 7.61
C LEU A 85 17.42 -7.71 7.93
N ALA A 86 16.80 -6.87 8.74
CA ALA A 86 15.36 -6.84 8.96
C ALA A 86 14.79 -5.53 8.39
N VAL A 87 13.85 -5.65 7.45
CA VAL A 87 13.19 -4.50 6.82
C VAL A 87 11.79 -4.38 7.36
N PHE A 88 11.49 -3.26 8.00
CA PHE A 88 10.18 -2.94 8.55
C PHE A 88 9.58 -1.70 7.89
N SER A 89 8.26 -1.58 7.91
CA SER A 89 7.60 -0.32 7.61
C SER A 89 7.75 0.64 8.79
N LEU A 90 7.92 1.93 8.51
CA LEU A 90 8.00 2.98 9.54
C LEU A 90 6.76 2.93 10.43
N HIS A 91 5.59 2.84 9.82
CA HIS A 91 4.30 2.56 10.45
C HIS A 91 3.53 1.58 9.58
N GLY A 92 2.85 0.62 10.18
CA GLY A 92 2.14 -0.41 9.43
C GLY A 92 1.46 -1.46 10.28
N HIS A 93 1.24 -2.62 9.69
CA HIS A 93 0.59 -3.74 10.36
C HIS A 93 1.57 -4.63 11.13
N GLY A 94 2.82 -4.70 10.68
CA GLY A 94 3.90 -5.42 11.35
C GLY A 94 4.59 -4.58 12.43
N PRO A 95 5.73 -5.04 12.96
CA PRO A 95 6.55 -4.24 13.85
C PRO A 95 6.95 -2.92 13.20
N GLY A 96 6.76 -1.83 13.92
CA GLY A 96 7.10 -0.48 13.48
C GLY A 96 8.19 0.15 14.34
N SER A 97 8.49 1.40 14.03
CA SER A 97 9.47 2.21 14.77
C SER A 97 9.05 2.53 16.21
N ASP A 98 7.81 2.26 16.56
CA ASP A 98 7.22 2.41 17.89
C ASP A 98 7.53 1.24 18.84
N ASN A 99 8.25 0.21 18.37
CA ASN A 99 8.70 -0.93 19.19
C ASN A 99 10.22 -0.95 19.39
N PRO A 100 10.79 0.00 20.17
CA PRO A 100 12.24 0.11 20.36
C PRO A 100 12.88 -1.10 21.02
N ARG A 101 12.10 -1.86 21.84
CA ARG A 101 12.62 -3.09 22.48
C ARG A 101 12.91 -4.18 21.46
N LEU A 102 12.06 -4.34 20.46
CA LEU A 102 12.28 -5.32 19.40
C LEU A 102 13.51 -4.94 18.57
N VAL A 103 13.64 -3.65 18.21
CA VAL A 103 14.79 -3.13 17.48
C VAL A 103 16.08 -3.43 18.24
N GLU A 104 16.14 -3.07 19.53
CA GLU A 104 17.30 -3.30 20.39
C GLU A 104 17.67 -4.80 20.51
N GLN A 105 16.67 -5.68 20.56
CA GLN A 105 16.92 -7.14 20.62
C GLN A 105 17.51 -7.69 19.32
N LEU A 106 17.01 -7.21 18.15
CA LEU A 106 17.55 -7.58 16.85
C LEU A 106 18.98 -7.05 16.66
N GLU A 107 19.23 -5.79 17.01
CA GLU A 107 20.55 -5.17 16.91
C GLU A 107 21.59 -5.85 17.83
N ARG A 108 21.21 -6.21 19.05
CA ARG A 108 22.07 -7.00 19.96
C ARG A 108 22.40 -8.39 19.40
N ALA A 109 21.54 -8.94 18.57
CA ALA A 109 21.79 -10.20 17.88
C ALA A 109 22.62 -10.02 16.59
N GLY A 110 23.03 -8.79 16.26
CA GLY A 110 23.82 -8.48 15.07
C GLY A 110 22.98 -8.25 13.81
N VAL A 111 21.66 -8.15 13.93
CA VAL A 111 20.74 -7.89 12.80
C VAL A 111 20.66 -6.39 12.56
N THR A 112 20.97 -5.93 11.36
CA THR A 112 20.70 -4.55 10.95
C THR A 112 19.20 -4.34 10.79
N VAL A 113 18.64 -3.30 11.43
CA VAL A 113 17.22 -2.96 11.31
C VAL A 113 17.06 -1.69 10.49
N VAL A 114 16.21 -1.72 9.47
CA VAL A 114 15.88 -0.54 8.68
C VAL A 114 14.38 -0.36 8.57
N PHE A 115 13.97 0.90 8.53
CA PHE A 115 12.59 1.30 8.33
C PHE A 115 12.43 1.98 6.98
N VAL A 116 11.39 1.58 6.25
CA VAL A 116 11.00 2.17 4.97
C VAL A 116 9.60 2.76 5.08
N ASP A 117 9.31 3.79 4.31
CA ASP A 117 8.01 4.44 4.32
C ASP A 117 7.43 4.54 2.91
N PHE A 118 6.30 3.85 2.71
CA PHE A 118 5.48 3.93 1.52
C PHE A 118 4.08 4.51 1.83
N ARG A 119 3.81 4.94 3.08
CA ARG A 119 2.47 5.27 3.58
C ARG A 119 2.33 6.67 4.15
N GLU A 120 3.19 7.08 5.08
CA GLU A 120 3.05 8.35 5.82
C GLU A 120 3.25 9.55 4.90
N GLN A 121 4.38 9.56 4.20
CA GLN A 121 4.71 10.55 3.19
C GLN A 121 5.14 9.84 1.88
N PRO A 122 4.19 9.12 1.24
CA PRO A 122 4.53 8.18 0.17
C PRO A 122 5.31 8.83 -0.96
N LEU A 123 4.91 10.01 -1.41
CA LEU A 123 5.52 10.67 -2.56
C LEU A 123 6.93 11.19 -2.30
N ARG A 124 7.26 11.48 -1.04
CA ARG A 124 8.59 11.92 -0.63
C ARG A 124 9.47 10.73 -0.27
N ASN A 125 8.95 9.82 0.53
CA ASN A 125 9.76 8.81 1.21
C ASN A 125 9.91 7.53 0.39
N THR A 126 9.02 7.25 -0.58
CA THR A 126 9.15 6.07 -1.46
C THR A 126 10.49 6.04 -2.20
N PRO A 127 10.88 7.06 -2.98
CA PRO A 127 12.17 7.02 -3.67
C PRO A 127 13.37 6.95 -2.70
N LEU A 128 13.29 7.62 -1.55
CA LEU A 128 14.34 7.56 -0.51
C LEU A 128 14.46 6.15 0.10
N SER A 129 13.33 5.49 0.36
CA SER A 129 13.29 4.12 0.88
C SER A 129 13.89 3.11 -0.10
N VAL A 130 13.59 3.29 -1.39
CA VAL A 130 14.15 2.42 -2.44
C VAL A 130 15.66 2.66 -2.60
N GLU A 131 16.10 3.93 -2.58
CA GLU A 131 17.52 4.28 -2.65
C GLU A 131 18.30 3.72 -1.45
N LEU A 132 17.75 3.83 -0.22
CA LEU A 132 18.32 3.24 1.00
C LEU A 132 18.51 1.73 0.87
N LEU A 133 17.44 1.01 0.48
CA LEU A 133 17.54 -0.43 0.28
C LEU A 133 18.51 -0.79 -0.85
N GLY A 134 18.52 0.00 -1.93
CA GLY A 134 19.46 -0.19 -3.03
C GLY A 134 20.92 -0.07 -2.59
N GLU A 135 21.25 0.87 -1.69
CA GLU A 135 22.57 1.04 -1.10
C GLU A 135 22.95 -0.18 -0.26
N LEU A 136 22.07 -0.58 0.66
CA LEU A 136 22.29 -1.72 1.55
C LEU A 136 22.46 -3.04 0.81
N LEU A 137 21.72 -3.25 -0.28
CA LEU A 137 21.71 -4.49 -1.05
C LEU A 137 22.74 -4.52 -2.19
N GLY A 138 23.49 -3.43 -2.40
CA GLY A 138 24.41 -3.33 -3.53
C GLY A 138 23.71 -3.21 -4.88
N LYS A 139 22.52 -2.58 -4.92
CA LYS A 139 21.66 -2.38 -6.10
C LYS A 139 21.42 -0.90 -6.40
N GLN A 140 22.43 -0.06 -6.14
CA GLN A 140 22.33 1.40 -6.22
C GLN A 140 21.85 1.88 -7.59
N GLU A 141 22.40 1.33 -8.67
CA GLU A 141 22.03 1.74 -10.03
C GLU A 141 20.55 1.52 -10.30
N ARG A 142 20.03 0.34 -9.91
CA ARG A 142 18.62 0.00 -10.11
C ARG A 142 17.70 0.87 -9.24
N ALA A 143 18.10 1.13 -8.00
CA ALA A 143 17.35 1.98 -7.09
C ALA A 143 17.30 3.44 -7.57
N GLN A 144 18.43 3.98 -8.05
CA GLN A 144 18.53 5.33 -8.58
C GLN A 144 17.71 5.51 -9.87
N ALA A 145 17.74 4.51 -10.77
CA ALA A 145 16.92 4.54 -11.98
C ALA A 145 15.43 4.59 -11.61
N PHE A 146 14.97 3.71 -10.72
CA PHE A 146 13.60 3.74 -10.23
C PHE A 146 13.23 5.08 -9.59
N ALA A 147 14.08 5.61 -8.72
CA ALA A 147 13.83 6.88 -8.03
C ALA A 147 13.77 8.07 -8.99
N ALA A 148 14.59 8.06 -10.06
CA ALA A 148 14.55 9.06 -11.13
C ALA A 148 13.23 9.01 -11.91
N ASP A 149 12.82 7.81 -12.35
CA ASP A 149 11.55 7.59 -13.05
C ASP A 149 10.35 7.98 -12.18
N TYR A 150 10.39 7.65 -10.89
CA TYR A 150 9.37 8.02 -9.92
C TYR A 150 9.21 9.55 -9.81
N ARG A 151 10.32 10.26 -9.64
CA ARG A 151 10.32 11.73 -9.51
C ARG A 151 9.85 12.40 -10.81
N GLU A 152 10.25 11.87 -11.97
CA GLU A 152 9.80 12.37 -13.27
C GLU A 152 8.29 12.12 -13.48
N ALA A 153 7.79 10.95 -13.13
CA ALA A 153 6.36 10.64 -13.19
C ALA A 153 5.53 11.64 -12.36
N LEU A 154 5.96 11.93 -11.14
CA LEU A 154 5.31 12.91 -10.27
C LEU A 154 5.40 14.33 -10.85
N ALA A 155 6.56 14.74 -11.34
CA ALA A 155 6.76 16.04 -11.97
C ALA A 155 5.90 16.19 -13.24
N ALA A 156 5.73 15.12 -14.03
CA ALA A 156 4.87 15.12 -15.21
C ALA A 156 3.40 15.37 -14.87
N VAL A 157 2.90 14.82 -13.77
CA VAL A 157 1.54 15.14 -13.27
C VAL A 157 1.47 16.60 -12.87
N THR A 158 2.39 17.07 -12.01
CA THR A 158 2.41 18.46 -11.54
C THR A 158 2.39 19.48 -12.68
N ARG A 159 3.14 19.21 -13.78
CA ARG A 159 3.15 20.08 -14.96
C ARG A 159 1.82 20.11 -15.72
N ARG A 160 0.97 19.10 -15.57
CA ARG A 160 -0.34 19.01 -16.24
C ARG A 160 -1.46 19.61 -15.40
N LEU A 161 -1.25 19.79 -14.10
CA LEU A 161 -2.27 20.38 -13.26
C LEU A 161 -2.55 21.83 -13.66
N PRO A 162 -3.82 22.23 -13.72
CA PRO A 162 -4.19 23.61 -14.00
C PRO A 162 -3.66 24.53 -12.89
N THR A 163 -3.27 25.74 -13.27
CA THR A 163 -2.81 26.80 -12.35
C THR A 163 -3.98 27.53 -11.68
N THR A 164 -5.09 26.85 -11.44
CA THR A 164 -6.28 27.41 -10.81
C THR A 164 -6.26 27.17 -9.29
N ASP A 165 -6.81 28.13 -8.54
CA ASP A 165 -6.95 27.99 -7.07
C ASP A 165 -8.09 27.02 -6.69
N THR A 166 -8.96 26.66 -7.63
CA THR A 166 -10.08 25.75 -7.38
C THR A 166 -9.72 24.32 -7.76
N LYS A 167 -9.63 23.44 -6.75
CA LYS A 167 -9.44 22.01 -6.95
C LYS A 167 -10.79 21.29 -6.93
N PRO A 168 -11.00 20.25 -7.78
CA PRO A 168 -12.20 19.44 -7.71
C PRO A 168 -12.32 18.77 -6.35
N SER A 169 -13.50 18.81 -5.75
CA SER A 169 -13.78 18.13 -4.50
C SER A 169 -14.00 16.64 -4.74
N VAL A 170 -13.34 15.81 -3.91
CA VAL A 170 -13.33 14.36 -4.08
C VAL A 170 -13.67 13.66 -2.77
N PHE A 171 -14.58 12.70 -2.82
CA PHE A 171 -14.74 11.72 -1.75
C PHE A 171 -13.98 10.45 -2.11
N LEU A 172 -13.03 10.08 -1.26
CA LEU A 172 -12.25 8.84 -1.37
C LEU A 172 -12.85 7.78 -0.43
N HIS A 173 -13.61 6.83 -0.99
CA HIS A 173 -14.17 5.71 -0.23
C HIS A 173 -13.12 4.61 -0.11
N SER A 174 -12.53 4.49 1.07
CA SER A 174 -11.48 3.50 1.35
C SER A 174 -12.07 2.10 1.43
N ARG A 175 -11.44 1.13 0.77
CA ARG A 175 -11.87 -0.29 0.72
C ARG A 175 -13.38 -0.44 0.49
N ALA A 176 -13.85 0.26 -0.52
CA ALA A 176 -15.26 0.55 -0.76
C ALA A 176 -16.15 -0.70 -0.76
N GLY A 177 -17.09 -0.75 0.18
CA GLY A 177 -18.02 -1.85 0.39
C GLY A 177 -17.48 -3.01 1.23
N LEU A 178 -16.24 -2.94 1.75
CA LEU A 178 -15.68 -3.98 2.63
C LEU A 178 -16.29 -3.92 4.04
N ALA A 179 -16.49 -2.72 4.58
CA ALA A 179 -17.20 -2.52 5.84
C ALA A 179 -18.71 -2.56 5.62
N ASP A 180 -19.47 -3.03 6.62
CA ASP A 180 -20.95 -3.08 6.57
C ASP A 180 -21.58 -1.69 6.60
N SER A 181 -20.93 -0.75 7.27
CA SER A 181 -21.37 0.65 7.33
C SER A 181 -20.60 1.51 6.32
N CYS A 182 -21.30 2.40 5.64
CA CYS A 182 -20.73 3.44 4.82
C CYS A 182 -20.25 4.59 5.72
N CYS A 183 -19.19 5.30 5.45
CA CYS A 183 -18.23 5.17 4.36
C CYS A 183 -16.83 5.38 4.93
N GLU A 184 -16.00 4.35 4.89
CA GLU A 184 -14.62 4.45 5.34
C GLU A 184 -13.84 5.38 4.41
N THR A 185 -12.96 6.23 4.96
CA THR A 185 -12.17 7.18 4.18
C THR A 185 -10.80 7.43 4.80
N MET A 186 -9.90 7.96 4.00
CA MET A 186 -8.57 8.43 4.42
C MET A 186 -8.53 9.95 4.31
N ALA A 187 -8.33 10.62 5.45
CA ALA A 187 -8.27 12.08 5.53
C ALA A 187 -6.87 12.62 5.25
N ARG A 188 -5.84 11.91 5.69
CA ARG A 188 -4.42 12.30 5.56
C ARG A 188 -3.54 11.08 5.36
N GLY A 189 -2.35 11.29 4.79
CA GLY A 189 -1.43 10.19 4.47
C GLY A 189 -1.97 9.27 3.37
N MET A 190 -1.27 8.17 3.10
CA MET A 190 -1.73 7.08 2.24
C MET A 190 -2.33 7.58 0.91
N LEU A 191 -3.50 7.06 0.50
CA LEU A 191 -4.19 7.48 -0.73
C LEU A 191 -4.64 8.96 -0.71
N ALA A 192 -4.85 9.56 0.46
CA ALA A 192 -5.21 10.98 0.55
C ALA A 192 -4.09 11.88 -0.01
N ASN A 193 -2.81 11.59 0.32
CA ASN A 193 -1.69 12.34 -0.23
C ASN A 193 -1.54 12.15 -1.75
N LEU A 194 -1.87 10.96 -2.26
CA LEU A 194 -1.85 10.68 -3.71
C LEU A 194 -2.94 11.47 -4.42
N LEU A 195 -4.15 11.49 -3.86
CA LEU A 195 -5.27 12.28 -4.36
C LEU A 195 -4.93 13.78 -4.43
N GLU A 196 -4.36 14.33 -3.37
CA GLU A 196 -3.99 15.75 -3.32
C GLU A 196 -2.90 16.10 -4.33
N ALA A 197 -1.93 15.21 -4.52
CA ALA A 197 -0.88 15.36 -5.53
C ALA A 197 -1.42 15.26 -6.97
N ALA A 198 -2.51 14.52 -7.18
CA ALA A 198 -3.24 14.47 -8.43
C ALA A 198 -4.13 15.72 -8.68
N GLY A 199 -4.13 16.68 -7.76
CA GLY A 199 -4.84 17.96 -7.89
C GLY A 199 -6.26 17.95 -7.31
N GLY A 200 -6.69 16.87 -6.65
CA GLY A 200 -7.98 16.81 -5.97
C GLY A 200 -7.98 17.51 -4.60
N SER A 201 -9.15 17.87 -4.12
CA SER A 201 -9.42 18.33 -2.75
C SER A 201 -10.22 17.26 -2.01
N ASN A 202 -9.59 16.63 -1.01
CA ASN A 202 -10.23 15.56 -0.26
C ASN A 202 -11.21 16.14 0.77
N ILE A 203 -12.50 15.83 0.63
CA ILE A 203 -13.55 16.35 1.53
C ILE A 203 -13.40 15.84 2.97
N ALA A 204 -12.64 14.76 3.21
CA ALA A 204 -12.43 14.20 4.54
C ALA A 204 -11.32 14.89 5.34
N SER A 205 -10.44 15.69 4.70
CA SER A 205 -9.20 16.21 5.30
C SER A 205 -9.40 16.95 6.62
N ASP A 206 -10.45 17.80 6.71
CA ASP A 206 -10.75 18.62 7.88
C ASP A 206 -11.86 18.04 8.77
N ARG A 207 -12.40 16.86 8.42
CA ARG A 207 -13.55 16.25 9.11
C ARG A 207 -13.17 15.14 10.07
N LEU A 208 -11.98 14.57 9.93
CA LEU A 208 -11.51 13.50 10.77
C LEU A 208 -10.33 13.92 11.64
N PRO A 209 -10.32 13.57 12.92
CA PRO A 209 -9.19 13.88 13.81
C PRO A 209 -7.95 13.05 13.46
N GLY A 210 -8.12 11.84 12.93
CA GLY A 210 -7.07 10.90 12.55
C GLY A 210 -6.76 10.88 11.05
N ALA A 211 -5.86 9.99 10.64
CA ALA A 211 -5.51 9.79 9.23
C ALA A 211 -6.61 9.08 8.44
N ALA A 212 -7.43 8.25 9.11
CA ALA A 212 -8.55 7.53 8.52
C ALA A 212 -9.73 7.47 9.49
N GLY A 213 -10.93 7.21 8.99
CA GLY A 213 -12.14 7.09 9.78
C GLY A 213 -13.37 6.87 8.91
N MET A 214 -14.55 7.10 9.51
CA MET A 214 -15.84 6.92 8.87
C MET A 214 -16.54 8.27 8.69
N LEU A 215 -17.09 8.52 7.51
CA LEU A 215 -18.08 9.58 7.28
C LEU A 215 -19.45 8.95 7.06
N SER A 216 -20.51 9.58 7.55
CA SER A 216 -21.85 9.07 7.33
C SER A 216 -22.33 9.35 5.91
N ILE A 217 -23.23 8.50 5.42
CA ILE A 217 -23.80 8.68 4.09
C ILE A 217 -24.64 9.97 3.99
N GLU A 218 -25.28 10.37 5.08
CA GLU A 218 -26.04 11.60 5.18
C GLU A 218 -25.15 12.82 4.95
N LEU A 219 -23.93 12.82 5.51
CA LEU A 219 -22.96 13.87 5.28
C LEU A 219 -22.59 13.95 3.78
N LEU A 220 -22.35 12.81 3.13
CA LEU A 220 -21.97 12.77 1.72
C LEU A 220 -23.11 13.21 0.79
N ILE A 221 -24.37 13.08 1.22
CA ILE A 221 -25.55 13.57 0.49
C ILE A 221 -25.71 15.08 0.69
N THR A 222 -25.50 15.58 1.90
CA THR A 222 -25.70 17.01 2.23
C THR A 222 -24.53 17.90 1.86
N GLU A 223 -23.32 17.34 1.81
CA GLU A 223 -22.10 18.03 1.40
C GLU A 223 -21.49 17.37 0.15
N PRO A 224 -21.98 17.72 -1.04
CA PRO A 224 -21.65 16.99 -2.26
C PRO A 224 -20.18 17.17 -2.66
N SER A 225 -19.54 16.07 -3.05
CA SER A 225 -18.28 16.06 -3.79
C SER A 225 -18.53 16.01 -5.29
N GLN A 226 -17.60 16.55 -6.09
CA GLN A 226 -17.65 16.49 -7.54
C GLN A 226 -17.30 15.11 -8.07
N HIS A 227 -16.39 14.39 -7.41
CA HIS A 227 -15.98 13.04 -7.79
C HIS A 227 -16.09 12.09 -6.61
N TYR A 228 -16.40 10.83 -6.94
CA TYR A 228 -16.36 9.69 -6.01
C TYR A 228 -15.31 8.71 -6.50
N ILE A 229 -14.32 8.43 -5.65
CA ILE A 229 -13.27 7.45 -5.93
C ILE A 229 -13.38 6.30 -4.93
N ALA A 230 -13.69 5.09 -5.42
CA ALA A 230 -13.66 3.87 -4.65
C ALA A 230 -12.24 3.27 -4.64
N SER A 231 -11.59 3.16 -3.49
CA SER A 231 -10.42 2.29 -3.44
C SER A 231 -10.86 0.84 -3.28
N ALA A 232 -10.35 -0.01 -4.15
CA ALA A 232 -10.84 -1.36 -4.36
C ALA A 232 -9.80 -2.41 -3.97
N VAL A 233 -10.25 -3.52 -3.40
CA VAL A 233 -9.43 -4.64 -2.93
C VAL A 233 -9.91 -5.96 -3.54
N GLY A 234 -9.20 -7.06 -3.25
CA GLY A 234 -9.66 -8.40 -3.59
C GLY A 234 -9.00 -9.00 -4.83
N SER A 235 -9.61 -10.06 -5.34
CA SER A 235 -9.08 -10.88 -6.42
C SER A 235 -10.20 -11.36 -7.34
N SER A 236 -9.83 -12.10 -8.40
CA SER A 236 -10.80 -12.78 -9.27
C SER A 236 -11.73 -13.74 -8.51
N ALA A 237 -11.25 -14.38 -7.45
CA ALA A 237 -12.07 -15.23 -6.59
C ALA A 237 -13.19 -14.41 -5.91
N THR A 238 -12.87 -13.28 -5.33
CA THR A 238 -13.82 -12.36 -4.70
C THR A 238 -14.95 -11.92 -5.62
N VAL A 239 -14.60 -11.65 -6.89
CA VAL A 239 -15.61 -11.28 -7.91
C VAL A 239 -16.56 -12.45 -8.20
N ARG A 240 -16.01 -13.67 -8.33
CA ARG A 240 -16.81 -14.87 -8.59
C ARG A 240 -17.77 -15.21 -7.44
N GLU A 241 -17.30 -15.02 -6.22
CA GLU A 241 -18.10 -15.26 -5.00
C GLU A 241 -19.19 -14.20 -4.77
N GLY A 242 -19.19 -13.13 -5.57
CA GLY A 242 -20.20 -12.08 -5.49
C GLY A 242 -20.05 -11.16 -4.28
N ALA A 243 -18.83 -10.96 -3.79
CA ALA A 243 -18.55 -10.07 -2.68
C ALA A 243 -19.15 -8.65 -2.89
N ARG A 244 -19.58 -8.03 -1.78
CA ARG A 244 -20.22 -6.70 -1.80
C ARG A 244 -19.25 -5.59 -2.21
N TYR A 245 -17.99 -5.70 -1.83
CA TYR A 245 -17.00 -4.66 -2.06
C TYR A 245 -16.50 -4.60 -3.49
N VAL A 246 -15.98 -3.45 -3.85
CA VAL A 246 -15.39 -3.20 -5.17
C VAL A 246 -14.08 -3.99 -5.28
N ALA A 247 -13.98 -4.80 -6.32
CA ALA A 247 -12.81 -5.63 -6.61
C ALA A 247 -11.96 -5.02 -7.72
N LEU A 248 -10.68 -4.82 -7.45
CA LEU A 248 -9.68 -4.38 -8.42
C LEU A 248 -8.31 -4.89 -7.96
N GLY A 249 -7.43 -5.20 -8.90
CA GLY A 249 -6.08 -5.66 -8.63
C GLY A 249 -5.66 -6.81 -9.53
N PRO A 250 -4.52 -7.45 -9.28
CA PRO A 250 -4.01 -8.56 -10.09
C PRO A 250 -5.04 -9.69 -10.23
N GLY A 251 -5.25 -10.14 -11.47
CA GLY A 251 -6.18 -11.21 -11.79
C GLY A 251 -7.67 -10.81 -11.80
N VAL A 252 -8.01 -9.54 -11.56
CA VAL A 252 -9.40 -9.04 -11.67
C VAL A 252 -9.65 -8.52 -13.07
N GLU A 253 -10.56 -9.16 -13.81
CA GLU A 253 -10.97 -8.72 -15.12
C GLU A 253 -11.75 -7.38 -15.07
N ALA A 254 -11.51 -6.50 -16.05
CA ALA A 254 -12.11 -5.16 -16.08
C ALA A 254 -13.65 -5.16 -15.97
N GLU A 255 -14.29 -6.14 -16.57
CA GLU A 255 -15.76 -6.27 -16.49
C GLU A 255 -16.22 -6.70 -15.08
N GLY A 256 -15.46 -7.58 -14.41
CA GLY A 256 -15.70 -7.96 -13.02
C GLY A 256 -15.55 -6.78 -12.07
N ALA A 257 -14.53 -5.96 -12.27
CA ALA A 257 -14.31 -4.74 -11.52
C ALA A 257 -15.49 -3.75 -11.70
N ARG A 258 -15.91 -3.51 -12.95
CA ARG A 258 -17.06 -2.62 -13.25
C ARG A 258 -18.36 -3.13 -12.61
N ARG A 259 -18.65 -4.43 -12.70
CA ARG A 259 -19.84 -5.02 -12.06
C ARG A 259 -19.82 -4.86 -10.54
N SER A 260 -18.66 -5.03 -9.90
CA SER A 260 -18.54 -4.85 -8.46
C SER A 260 -18.76 -3.40 -8.03
N LEU A 261 -18.22 -2.44 -8.78
CA LEU A 261 -18.45 -1.01 -8.56
C LEU A 261 -19.91 -0.65 -8.77
N GLN A 262 -20.52 -1.12 -9.87
CA GLN A 262 -21.93 -0.85 -10.17
C GLN A 262 -22.86 -1.39 -9.08
N ARG A 263 -22.55 -2.54 -8.51
CA ARG A 263 -23.30 -3.12 -7.40
C ARG A 263 -23.25 -2.22 -6.17
N LEU A 264 -22.06 -1.74 -5.79
CA LEU A 264 -21.90 -0.85 -4.64
C LEU A 264 -22.68 0.45 -4.82
N ILE A 265 -22.51 1.13 -5.95
CA ILE A 265 -23.18 2.44 -6.16
C ILE A 265 -24.70 2.32 -6.35
N SER A 266 -25.22 1.11 -6.56
CA SER A 266 -26.65 0.82 -6.61
C SER A 266 -27.26 0.49 -5.24
N GLU A 267 -26.45 0.42 -4.18
CA GLU A 267 -26.95 0.19 -2.82
C GLU A 267 -27.83 1.37 -2.35
N PRO A 268 -28.83 1.09 -1.49
CA PRO A 268 -29.71 2.13 -0.94
C PRO A 268 -28.91 3.28 -0.30
N GLY A 269 -29.22 4.51 -0.68
CA GLY A 269 -28.54 5.72 -0.22
C GLY A 269 -27.39 6.17 -1.10
N MET A 270 -26.59 5.27 -1.66
CA MET A 270 -25.42 5.61 -2.50
C MET A 270 -25.81 6.43 -3.73
N GLN A 271 -26.93 6.10 -4.35
CA GLN A 271 -27.48 6.81 -5.53
C GLN A 271 -27.82 8.29 -5.28
N HIS A 272 -27.92 8.71 -4.02
CA HIS A 272 -28.20 10.10 -3.64
C HIS A 272 -26.93 10.95 -3.45
N ILE A 273 -25.76 10.33 -3.46
CA ILE A 273 -24.48 11.04 -3.48
C ILE A 273 -24.32 11.71 -4.85
N ALA A 274 -24.12 13.02 -4.86
CA ALA A 274 -24.15 13.83 -6.10
C ALA A 274 -23.19 13.33 -7.18
N ALA A 275 -21.94 13.00 -6.83
CA ALA A 275 -20.96 12.46 -7.77
C ALA A 275 -21.45 11.14 -8.41
N ILE A 276 -22.09 10.27 -7.62
CA ILE A 276 -22.65 9.00 -8.12
C ILE A 276 -23.83 9.26 -9.06
N ALA A 277 -24.75 10.15 -8.68
CA ALA A 277 -25.90 10.53 -9.49
C ALA A 277 -25.50 11.17 -10.83
N GLN A 278 -24.35 11.84 -10.87
CA GLN A 278 -23.80 12.49 -12.08
C GLN A 278 -22.91 11.55 -12.92
N GLY A 279 -22.60 10.33 -12.44
CA GLY A 279 -21.75 9.39 -13.12
C GLY A 279 -20.23 9.65 -12.95
N GLU A 280 -19.86 10.59 -12.06
CA GLU A 280 -18.46 10.94 -11.75
C GLU A 280 -17.87 9.96 -10.74
N VAL A 281 -17.83 8.68 -11.12
CA VAL A 281 -17.45 7.54 -10.29
C VAL A 281 -16.24 6.82 -10.87
N HIS A 282 -15.21 6.65 -10.04
CA HIS A 282 -13.97 5.99 -10.41
C HIS A 282 -13.59 4.94 -9.38
N ALA A 283 -12.77 3.97 -9.79
CA ALA A 283 -12.16 3.00 -8.89
C ALA A 283 -10.64 3.01 -9.07
N ILE A 284 -9.94 2.91 -7.95
CA ILE A 284 -8.47 2.79 -7.90
C ILE A 284 -8.09 1.57 -7.08
N TRP A 285 -7.01 0.90 -7.44
CA TRP A 285 -6.52 -0.23 -6.65
C TRP A 285 -5.97 0.25 -5.31
N HIS A 286 -6.51 -0.30 -4.23
CA HIS A 286 -6.19 0.11 -2.85
C HIS A 286 -4.70 -0.05 -2.51
N ASP A 287 -4.06 -1.15 -2.96
CA ASP A 287 -2.69 -1.47 -2.56
C ASP A 287 -1.60 -0.60 -3.21
N PHE A 288 -1.96 0.34 -4.10
CA PHE A 288 -0.96 1.29 -4.61
C PHE A 288 -0.24 2.04 -3.50
N TYR A 289 -0.92 2.46 -2.44
CA TYR A 289 -0.29 3.22 -1.35
C TYR A 289 0.63 2.36 -0.46
N ASN A 290 0.54 1.03 -0.55
CA ASN A 290 1.34 0.08 0.24
C ASN A 290 2.60 -0.41 -0.50
N SER A 291 2.88 0.11 -1.68
CA SER A 291 3.95 -0.39 -2.54
C SER A 291 4.84 0.75 -3.05
N PRO A 292 6.05 0.45 -3.55
CA PRO A 292 6.90 1.46 -4.18
C PRO A 292 6.28 2.06 -5.46
N PHE A 293 5.23 1.45 -6.01
CA PHE A 293 4.56 1.89 -7.24
C PHE A 293 3.41 2.89 -6.99
N ASN A 294 3.34 3.50 -5.82
CA ASN A 294 2.26 4.40 -5.43
C ASN A 294 2.12 5.64 -6.32
N VAL A 295 3.17 6.08 -7.01
CA VAL A 295 3.10 7.20 -7.99
C VAL A 295 2.14 6.91 -9.14
N VAL A 296 1.90 5.65 -9.49
CA VAL A 296 0.93 5.25 -10.53
C VAL A 296 -0.49 5.70 -10.16
N ALA A 297 -0.80 5.77 -8.88
CA ALA A 297 -2.10 6.24 -8.39
C ALA A 297 -2.30 7.77 -8.53
N VAL A 298 -1.22 8.51 -8.80
CA VAL A 298 -1.27 9.97 -9.03
C VAL A 298 -1.44 10.30 -10.52
N GLN A 299 -1.02 9.40 -11.41
CA GLN A 299 -1.10 9.52 -12.88
C GLN A 299 -2.53 9.33 -13.41
#